data_205793bc83b2750c89649c698b3e97ff
#
_entry.id   205793bc83b2750c89649c698b3e97ff
#
_cell.length_a   1.000
_cell.length_b   1.000
_cell.length_c   1.000
_cell.angle_alpha   90.00
_cell.angle_beta   90.00
_cell.angle_gamma   90.00
#
_symmetry.space_group_name_H-M   'P 1'
#
loop_
_entity.id
_entity.type
_entity.pdbx_description
1 polymer ?
#
loop_
_entity_poly.entity_id
_entity_poly.type
_entity_poly.pdbx_seq_one_letter_code
_entity_poly.pdbx_strand_id
1 'polypeptide(L)'
;MITRADVERWLREDVGHHDVTNQVPGETAGRLVAKESGTVAGVGAAEAVFSYLDCVPSLTVESGDRIEPGDVVLRVEGPARDILRGERVAVNVVGHASGIATKTHDAVEATGDHDTRIAGTRKTTPGLRGVEKRAVVAGGGDTHRLDLSHMVMVKDNHVAEMGLEGAISHFRERASFATQLDVEVESVEDAPRAAEYGADIVLLDNMTPEETERAVELVAGTDTETLTEASGGITVETVPDYAATGVDIISMGSLTHSAPTLDLSFRTG
;
A
#
# COMPACT_ATOMS: atom_id res chain seq x y z
N MET A 1 12.31 -1.27 -5.27
CA MET A 1 13.66 -1.48 -4.68
C MET A 1 13.95 -0.27 -3.81
N ILE A 2 14.50 -0.45 -2.61
CA ILE A 2 15.03 0.65 -1.79
C ILE A 2 16.36 1.06 -2.42
N THR A 3 16.50 2.33 -2.72
CA THR A 3 17.74 2.87 -3.33
C THR A 3 18.66 3.45 -2.27
N ARG A 4 19.95 3.54 -2.59
CA ARG A 4 20.92 4.23 -1.74
C ARG A 4 20.51 5.68 -1.44
N ALA A 5 19.93 6.37 -2.41
CA ALA A 5 19.42 7.74 -2.26
C ALA A 5 18.25 7.84 -1.27
N ASP A 6 17.40 6.81 -1.16
CA ASP A 6 16.35 6.78 -0.17
C ASP A 6 16.93 6.70 1.24
N VAL A 7 17.89 5.79 1.46
CA VAL A 7 18.57 5.61 2.75
C VAL A 7 19.33 6.89 3.16
N GLU A 8 20.05 7.51 2.22
CA GLU A 8 20.76 8.77 2.46
C GLU A 8 19.82 9.91 2.87
N ARG A 9 18.62 9.96 2.25
CA ARG A 9 17.61 10.96 2.59
C ARG A 9 17.07 10.76 4.00
N TRP A 10 16.70 9.52 4.38
CA TRP A 10 16.20 9.20 5.71
C TRP A 10 17.24 9.44 6.82
N LEU A 11 18.48 8.99 6.61
CA LEU A 11 19.56 9.23 7.56
C LEU A 11 19.92 10.72 7.68
N ARG A 12 19.86 11.48 6.59
CA ARG A 12 20.12 12.94 6.62
C ARG A 12 19.05 13.67 7.43
N GLU A 13 17.79 13.26 7.34
CA GLU A 13 16.69 13.82 8.12
C GLU A 13 16.92 13.63 9.62
N ASP A 14 17.33 12.42 10.03
CA ASP A 14 17.50 12.05 11.44
C ASP A 14 18.82 12.54 12.05
N VAL A 15 19.92 12.39 11.33
CA VAL A 15 21.27 12.78 11.78
C VAL A 15 21.49 14.30 11.72
N GLY A 16 20.84 14.99 10.78
CA GLY A 16 20.99 16.44 10.57
C GLY A 16 22.42 16.81 10.14
N HIS A 17 22.89 17.95 10.63
CA HIS A 17 24.24 18.48 10.30
C HIS A 17 25.35 17.80 11.10
N HIS A 18 25.09 17.38 12.32
CA HIS A 18 26.07 16.79 13.22
C HIS A 18 25.41 15.97 14.31
N ASP A 19 25.77 14.68 14.41
CA ASP A 19 25.33 13.79 15.47
C ASP A 19 26.11 14.08 16.76
N VAL A 20 25.42 14.61 17.74
CA VAL A 20 25.97 14.94 19.07
C VAL A 20 25.63 13.89 20.14
N THR A 21 24.78 12.90 19.80
CA THR A 21 24.19 11.95 20.76
C THR A 21 24.91 10.60 20.72
N ASN A 22 25.15 10.05 19.55
CA ASN A 22 25.62 8.68 19.38
C ASN A 22 27.16 8.56 19.36
N GLN A 23 27.85 9.26 20.27
CA GLN A 23 29.33 9.22 20.39
C GLN A 23 29.78 8.02 21.24
N VAL A 24 29.17 6.85 21.05
CA VAL A 24 29.47 5.63 21.80
C VAL A 24 30.58 4.85 21.10
N PRO A 25 31.72 4.56 21.78
CA PRO A 25 32.82 3.80 21.20
C PRO A 25 32.56 2.28 21.25
N GLY A 26 33.32 1.54 20.43
CA GLY A 26 33.35 0.08 20.43
C GLY A 26 32.27 -0.54 19.53
N GLU A 27 32.22 -1.87 19.59
CA GLU A 27 31.29 -2.70 18.85
C GLU A 27 30.12 -3.12 19.77
N THR A 28 28.95 -3.33 19.19
CA THR A 28 27.78 -3.85 19.90
C THR A 28 26.90 -4.68 18.98
N ALA A 29 25.93 -5.36 19.57
CA ALA A 29 24.83 -5.96 18.83
C ALA A 29 23.51 -5.25 19.18
N GLY A 30 22.59 -5.20 18.23
CA GLY A 30 21.26 -4.66 18.40
C GLY A 30 20.19 -5.60 17.83
N ARG A 31 18.96 -5.40 18.25
CA ARG A 31 17.81 -6.14 17.75
C ARG A 31 16.56 -5.28 17.70
N LEU A 32 15.81 -5.41 16.61
CA LEU A 32 14.47 -4.85 16.46
C LEU A 32 13.45 -5.89 16.93
N VAL A 33 12.57 -5.51 17.85
CA VAL A 33 11.65 -6.43 18.56
C VAL A 33 10.22 -5.89 18.45
N ALA A 34 9.27 -6.76 18.14
CA ALA A 34 7.85 -6.47 18.15
C ALA A 34 7.34 -6.22 19.57
N LYS A 35 6.46 -5.24 19.73
CA LYS A 35 5.74 -4.95 20.99
C LYS A 35 4.25 -5.25 20.91
N GLU A 36 3.76 -5.44 19.71
CA GLU A 36 2.37 -5.87 19.44
C GLU A 36 2.35 -6.86 18.27
N SER A 37 1.23 -7.55 18.11
CA SER A 37 1.01 -8.51 17.02
C SER A 37 0.69 -7.77 15.73
N GLY A 38 1.15 -8.31 14.60
CA GLY A 38 0.86 -7.73 13.29
C GLY A 38 1.50 -8.48 12.14
N THR A 39 1.40 -7.91 10.94
CA THR A 39 2.07 -8.39 9.73
C THR A 39 3.29 -7.52 9.47
N VAL A 40 4.48 -8.11 9.46
CA VAL A 40 5.71 -7.35 9.29
C VAL A 40 5.94 -6.94 7.84
N ALA A 41 6.42 -5.70 7.64
CA ALA A 41 6.85 -5.20 6.34
C ALA A 41 7.99 -4.20 6.46
N GLY A 42 8.66 -3.90 5.35
CA GLY A 42 9.73 -2.89 5.34
C GLY A 42 11.07 -3.37 5.90
N VAL A 43 11.22 -4.64 6.26
CA VAL A 43 12.47 -5.19 6.83
C VAL A 43 13.69 -4.99 5.94
N GLY A 44 13.53 -5.09 4.61
CA GLY A 44 14.59 -4.79 3.66
C GLY A 44 15.03 -3.32 3.63
N ALA A 45 14.18 -2.39 4.12
CA ALA A 45 14.59 -0.99 4.29
C ALA A 45 15.48 -0.83 5.53
N ALA A 46 15.15 -1.49 6.64
CA ALA A 46 16.01 -1.52 7.82
C ALA A 46 17.37 -2.18 7.54
N GLU A 47 17.36 -3.30 6.82
CA GLU A 47 18.58 -3.96 6.35
C GLU A 47 19.45 -3.00 5.51
N ALA A 48 18.86 -2.26 4.58
CA ALA A 48 19.55 -1.30 3.75
C ALA A 48 20.13 -0.14 4.57
N VAL A 49 19.42 0.34 5.61
CA VAL A 49 19.90 1.41 6.51
C VAL A 49 21.14 0.95 7.27
N PHE A 50 21.10 -0.22 7.89
CA PHE A 50 22.26 -0.73 8.65
C PHE A 50 23.43 -1.12 7.76
N SER A 51 23.17 -1.71 6.59
CA SER A 51 24.22 -2.00 5.59
C SER A 51 24.91 -0.71 5.07
N TYR A 52 24.15 0.36 4.89
CA TYR A 52 24.70 1.66 4.49
C TYR A 52 25.65 2.26 5.54
N LEU A 53 25.42 1.95 6.81
CA LEU A 53 26.23 2.36 7.96
C LEU A 53 27.38 1.39 8.27
N ASP A 54 27.74 0.49 7.33
CA ASP A 54 28.78 -0.54 7.47
C ASP A 54 28.52 -1.51 8.66
N CYS A 55 27.27 -1.66 9.10
CA CYS A 55 26.86 -2.67 10.06
C CYS A 55 26.46 -3.96 9.33
N VAL A 56 26.39 -5.07 10.06
CA VAL A 56 26.01 -6.39 9.55
C VAL A 56 24.60 -6.76 10.04
N PRO A 57 23.53 -6.44 9.28
CA PRO A 57 22.17 -6.84 9.61
C PRO A 57 21.91 -8.32 9.27
N SER A 58 20.98 -8.94 10.01
CA SER A 58 20.48 -10.28 9.78
C SER A 58 18.97 -10.29 10.04
N LEU A 59 18.18 -10.53 9.00
CA LEU A 59 16.73 -10.65 9.10
C LEU A 59 16.37 -11.98 9.75
N THR A 60 15.38 -11.97 10.65
CA THR A 60 14.85 -13.18 11.32
C THR A 60 13.44 -13.53 10.85
N VAL A 61 12.82 -12.62 10.08
CA VAL A 61 11.50 -12.76 9.48
C VAL A 61 11.51 -12.20 8.06
N GLU A 62 10.53 -12.59 7.26
CA GLU A 62 10.29 -12.03 5.92
C GLU A 62 9.10 -11.07 5.92
N SER A 63 9.04 -10.17 4.92
CA SER A 63 7.87 -9.30 4.75
C SER A 63 6.63 -10.14 4.41
N GLY A 64 5.57 -9.97 5.17
CA GLY A 64 4.34 -10.77 5.10
C GLY A 64 4.17 -11.75 6.26
N ASP A 65 5.23 -12.02 7.01
CA ASP A 65 5.11 -12.90 8.19
C ASP A 65 4.26 -12.24 9.28
N ARG A 66 3.52 -13.07 10.01
CA ARG A 66 2.85 -12.66 11.26
C ARG A 66 3.86 -12.68 12.38
N ILE A 67 3.85 -11.64 13.21
CA ILE A 67 4.72 -11.49 14.39
C ILE A 67 3.90 -11.22 15.64
N GLU A 68 4.44 -11.64 16.78
CA GLU A 68 3.86 -11.48 18.10
C GLU A 68 4.77 -10.66 19.03
N PRO A 69 4.25 -10.10 20.13
CA PRO A 69 5.06 -9.36 21.10
C PRO A 69 6.25 -10.20 21.60
N GLY A 70 7.45 -9.65 21.43
CA GLY A 70 8.71 -10.30 21.81
C GLY A 70 9.48 -10.92 20.65
N ASP A 71 8.85 -11.08 19.48
CA ASP A 71 9.53 -11.60 18.29
C ASP A 71 10.62 -10.63 17.84
N VAL A 72 11.76 -11.19 17.48
CA VAL A 72 12.88 -10.44 16.91
C VAL A 72 12.67 -10.36 15.41
N VAL A 73 12.63 -9.15 14.86
CA VAL A 73 12.44 -8.88 13.44
C VAL A 73 13.77 -8.79 12.68
N LEU A 74 14.77 -8.22 13.34
CA LEU A 74 16.11 -8.03 12.77
C LEU A 74 17.14 -8.03 13.89
N ARG A 75 18.31 -8.59 13.62
CA ARG A 75 19.53 -8.42 14.42
C ARG A 75 20.55 -7.63 13.63
N VAL A 76 21.43 -6.92 14.33
CA VAL A 76 22.52 -6.17 13.68
C VAL A 76 23.74 -6.17 14.58
N GLU A 77 24.93 -6.28 13.99
CA GLU A 77 26.22 -6.19 14.66
C GLU A 77 27.07 -5.12 13.98
N GLY A 78 27.88 -4.39 14.74
CA GLY A 78 28.78 -3.37 14.21
C GLY A 78 29.14 -2.28 15.22
N PRO A 79 29.73 -1.17 14.74
CA PRO A 79 30.10 -0.04 15.58
C PRO A 79 28.87 0.50 16.33
N ALA A 80 28.97 0.62 17.66
CA ALA A 80 27.89 1.07 18.52
C ALA A 80 27.28 2.40 18.08
N ARG A 81 28.14 3.35 17.66
CA ARG A 81 27.73 4.63 17.10
C ARG A 81 26.82 4.49 15.88
N ASP A 82 27.15 3.61 14.96
CA ASP A 82 26.46 3.50 13.68
C ASP A 82 25.16 2.69 13.81
N ILE A 83 25.13 1.69 14.70
CA ILE A 83 23.89 1.01 15.10
C ILE A 83 22.89 2.00 15.71
N LEU A 84 23.33 2.85 16.64
CA LEU A 84 22.45 3.84 17.27
C LEU A 84 21.97 4.93 16.29
N ARG A 85 22.75 5.27 15.27
CA ARG A 85 22.31 6.17 14.19
C ARG A 85 21.26 5.56 13.28
N GLY A 86 21.33 4.27 13.02
CA GLY A 86 20.38 3.58 12.17
C GLY A 86 19.07 3.22 12.89
N GLU A 87 19.12 3.12 14.22
CA GLU A 87 18.01 2.64 15.06
C GLU A 87 16.67 3.32 14.75
N ARG A 88 16.62 4.65 14.88
CA ARG A 88 15.36 5.40 14.75
C ARG A 88 14.76 5.32 13.35
N VAL A 89 15.62 5.44 12.34
CA VAL A 89 15.21 5.30 10.94
C VAL A 89 14.65 3.91 10.66
N ALA A 90 15.34 2.86 11.12
CA ALA A 90 14.89 1.48 10.96
C ALA A 90 13.54 1.22 11.64
N VAL A 91 13.40 1.64 12.92
CA VAL A 91 12.14 1.51 13.68
C VAL A 91 10.99 2.21 12.96
N ASN A 92 11.21 3.46 12.53
CA ASN A 92 10.16 4.27 11.89
C ASN A 92 9.69 3.66 10.56
N VAL A 93 10.62 3.22 9.70
CA VAL A 93 10.25 2.69 8.39
C VAL A 93 9.59 1.32 8.51
N VAL A 94 10.11 0.43 9.37
CA VAL A 94 9.50 -0.90 9.58
C VAL A 94 8.16 -0.77 10.28
N GLY A 95 8.05 0.08 11.32
CA GLY A 95 6.80 0.30 12.03
C GLY A 95 5.70 0.84 11.11
N HIS A 96 6.00 1.86 10.31
CA HIS A 96 5.07 2.42 9.31
C HIS A 96 4.63 1.37 8.29
N ALA A 97 5.59 0.67 7.66
CA ALA A 97 5.30 -0.36 6.67
C ALA A 97 4.50 -1.53 7.27
N SER A 98 4.87 -1.99 8.49
CA SER A 98 4.16 -3.08 9.16
C SER A 98 2.74 -2.69 9.57
N GLY A 99 2.51 -1.43 9.95
CA GLY A 99 1.15 -0.94 10.20
C GLY A 99 0.26 -0.99 8.96
N ILE A 100 0.81 -0.62 7.80
CA ILE A 100 0.12 -0.74 6.50
C ILE A 100 -0.15 -2.21 6.17
N ALA A 101 0.85 -3.09 6.31
CA ALA A 101 0.69 -4.51 6.04
C ALA A 101 -0.34 -5.17 6.96
N THR A 102 -0.35 -4.81 8.25
CA THR A 102 -1.34 -5.31 9.22
C THR A 102 -2.74 -4.88 8.83
N LYS A 103 -2.96 -3.58 8.58
CA LYS A 103 -4.27 -3.09 8.16
C LYS A 103 -4.74 -3.69 6.83
N THR A 104 -3.81 -3.91 5.90
CA THR A 104 -4.13 -4.56 4.62
C THR A 104 -4.52 -6.02 4.85
N HIS A 105 -3.78 -6.75 5.68
CA HIS A 105 -4.11 -8.12 6.04
C HIS A 105 -5.49 -8.24 6.67
N ASP A 106 -5.82 -7.35 7.61
CA ASP A 106 -7.13 -7.30 8.26
C ASP A 106 -8.25 -7.05 7.24
N ALA A 107 -8.01 -6.18 6.25
CA ALA A 107 -8.97 -5.93 5.17
C ALA A 107 -9.11 -7.15 4.23
N VAL A 108 -8.02 -7.86 3.92
CA VAL A 108 -8.05 -9.09 3.12
C VAL A 108 -8.81 -10.19 3.87
N GLU A 109 -8.54 -10.40 5.16
CA GLU A 109 -9.28 -11.37 5.97
C GLU A 109 -10.78 -11.03 6.05
N ALA A 110 -11.11 -9.72 6.05
CA ALA A 110 -12.50 -9.26 6.10
C ALA A 110 -13.30 -9.55 4.82
N THR A 111 -12.67 -9.87 3.69
CA THR A 111 -13.40 -10.31 2.48
C THR A 111 -14.01 -11.71 2.65
N GLY A 112 -13.56 -12.50 3.63
CA GLY A 112 -14.06 -13.85 3.90
C GLY A 112 -13.85 -14.79 2.72
N ASP A 113 -14.90 -15.51 2.34
CA ASP A 113 -14.89 -16.48 1.22
C ASP A 113 -15.18 -15.84 -0.16
N HIS A 114 -15.22 -14.51 -0.25
CA HIS A 114 -15.44 -13.80 -1.51
C HIS A 114 -14.14 -13.62 -2.29
N ASP A 115 -14.21 -13.73 -3.63
CA ASP A 115 -13.06 -13.56 -4.54
C ASP A 115 -12.65 -12.08 -4.73
N THR A 116 -13.18 -11.18 -3.92
CA THR A 116 -12.93 -9.74 -3.97
C THR A 116 -11.49 -9.43 -3.54
N ARG A 117 -10.78 -8.63 -4.34
CA ARG A 117 -9.40 -8.20 -4.04
C ARG A 117 -9.37 -6.88 -3.30
N ILE A 118 -8.57 -6.81 -2.24
CA ILE A 118 -8.26 -5.53 -1.56
C ILE A 118 -7.10 -4.86 -2.30
N ALA A 119 -7.26 -3.59 -2.62
CA ALA A 119 -6.26 -2.82 -3.37
C ALA A 119 -5.91 -1.49 -2.69
N GLY A 120 -4.65 -1.09 -2.83
CA GLY A 120 -4.19 0.24 -2.40
C GLY A 120 -4.49 1.31 -3.44
N THR A 121 -4.34 2.58 -3.09
CA THR A 121 -4.53 3.73 -4.00
C THR A 121 -3.24 4.53 -4.18
N ARG A 122 -3.31 5.68 -4.88
CA ARG A 122 -2.20 6.66 -4.93
C ARG A 122 -2.21 7.67 -3.78
N LYS A 123 -3.10 7.52 -2.79
CA LYS A 123 -3.12 8.32 -1.55
C LYS A 123 -2.00 7.84 -0.61
N THR A 124 -0.76 8.17 -0.95
CA THR A 124 0.48 7.72 -0.29
C THR A 124 1.26 8.88 0.28
N THR A 125 2.11 8.63 1.28
CA THR A 125 3.04 9.60 1.84
C THR A 125 4.08 9.99 0.78
N PRO A 126 4.29 11.31 0.51
CA PRO A 126 5.30 11.74 -0.44
C PRO A 126 6.68 11.17 -0.11
N GLY A 127 7.31 10.56 -1.11
CA GLY A 127 8.63 9.91 -0.98
C GLY A 127 8.62 8.50 -0.41
N LEU A 128 7.48 7.99 0.12
CA LEU A 128 7.38 6.64 0.70
C LEU A 128 6.53 5.67 -0.14
N ARG A 129 5.93 6.10 -1.26
CA ARG A 129 5.05 5.24 -2.07
C ARG A 129 5.63 3.86 -2.36
N GLY A 130 6.92 3.78 -2.68
CA GLY A 130 7.57 2.51 -2.96
C GLY A 130 7.65 1.57 -1.74
N VAL A 131 7.74 2.10 -0.53
CA VAL A 131 7.67 1.33 0.73
C VAL A 131 6.23 0.91 0.98
N GLU A 132 5.29 1.86 0.92
CA GLU A 132 3.88 1.65 1.23
C GLU A 132 3.21 0.65 0.28
N LYS A 133 3.49 0.72 -1.03
CA LYS A 133 2.94 -0.26 -2.00
C LYS A 133 3.45 -1.68 -1.75
N ARG A 134 4.72 -1.84 -1.35
CA ARG A 134 5.23 -3.16 -0.94
C ARG A 134 4.64 -3.64 0.37
N ALA A 135 4.33 -2.73 1.28
CA ALA A 135 3.64 -3.05 2.52
C ALA A 135 2.21 -3.54 2.28
N VAL A 136 1.49 -2.94 1.33
CA VAL A 136 0.18 -3.44 0.88
C VAL A 136 0.29 -4.87 0.35
N VAL A 137 1.30 -5.15 -0.49
CA VAL A 137 1.54 -6.52 -1.00
C VAL A 137 1.88 -7.48 0.14
N ALA A 138 2.70 -7.06 1.10
CA ALA A 138 3.04 -7.88 2.27
C ALA A 138 1.80 -8.24 3.12
N GLY A 139 0.78 -7.37 3.15
CA GLY A 139 -0.52 -7.65 3.77
C GLY A 139 -1.47 -8.51 2.93
N GLY A 140 -1.07 -8.93 1.73
CA GLY A 140 -1.91 -9.73 0.81
C GLY A 140 -2.76 -8.91 -0.16
N GLY A 141 -2.65 -7.57 -0.14
CA GLY A 141 -3.38 -6.69 -1.05
C GLY A 141 -2.68 -6.46 -2.40
N ASP A 142 -3.41 -5.89 -3.34
CA ASP A 142 -2.90 -5.46 -4.64
C ASP A 142 -2.36 -4.03 -4.59
N THR A 143 -1.32 -3.76 -5.35
CA THR A 143 -0.77 -2.41 -5.43
C THR A 143 -1.71 -1.42 -6.10
N HIS A 144 -2.61 -1.89 -6.96
CA HIS A 144 -3.34 -1.03 -7.88
C HIS A 144 -2.38 -0.12 -8.66
N ARG A 145 -2.85 1.02 -9.14
CA ARG A 145 -2.03 1.96 -9.90
C ARG A 145 -0.83 2.48 -9.11
N LEU A 146 0.38 2.23 -9.63
CA LEU A 146 1.64 2.66 -9.00
C LEU A 146 1.88 4.16 -9.19
N ASP A 147 1.70 4.65 -10.43
CA ASP A 147 1.94 6.03 -10.84
C ASP A 147 1.13 6.38 -12.10
N LEU A 148 1.40 7.53 -12.71
CA LEU A 148 0.67 7.99 -13.90
C LEU A 148 1.06 7.26 -15.20
N SER A 149 2.13 6.47 -15.19
CA SER A 149 2.57 5.69 -16.34
C SER A 149 2.07 4.25 -16.34
N HIS A 150 1.47 3.78 -15.24
CA HIS A 150 1.08 2.37 -15.06
C HIS A 150 -0.25 2.05 -15.74
N MET A 151 -1.29 2.82 -15.48
CA MET A 151 -2.61 2.66 -16.10
C MET A 151 -3.33 4.01 -16.20
N VAL A 152 -4.25 4.11 -17.13
CA VAL A 152 -5.12 5.30 -17.28
C VAL A 152 -6.24 5.24 -16.23
N MET A 153 -6.59 6.40 -15.68
CA MET A 153 -7.80 6.56 -14.87
C MET A 153 -8.57 7.77 -15.39
N VAL A 154 -9.74 7.52 -15.89
CA VAL A 154 -10.70 8.55 -16.30
C VAL A 154 -11.48 8.95 -15.06
N LYS A 155 -11.50 10.23 -14.77
CA LYS A 155 -12.15 10.81 -13.58
C LYS A 155 -13.26 11.76 -13.94
N ASP A 156 -14.06 12.13 -12.94
CA ASP A 156 -15.12 13.14 -13.01
C ASP A 156 -14.77 14.36 -13.84
N ASN A 157 -13.59 14.94 -13.64
CA ASN A 157 -13.10 16.09 -14.40
C ASN A 157 -12.92 15.80 -15.91
N HIS A 158 -12.47 14.58 -16.27
CA HIS A 158 -12.35 14.21 -17.68
C HIS A 158 -13.72 14.01 -18.31
N VAL A 159 -14.64 13.39 -17.57
CA VAL A 159 -16.04 13.19 -18.00
C VAL A 159 -16.77 14.52 -18.14
N ALA A 160 -16.55 15.48 -17.24
CA ALA A 160 -17.13 16.80 -17.31
C ALA A 160 -16.71 17.58 -18.57
N GLU A 161 -15.45 17.42 -19.02
CA GLU A 161 -14.92 18.13 -20.19
C GLU A 161 -15.27 17.45 -21.53
N MET A 162 -15.38 16.12 -21.57
CA MET A 162 -15.48 15.33 -22.81
C MET A 162 -16.73 14.47 -22.94
N GLY A 163 -17.54 14.36 -21.87
CA GLY A 163 -18.56 13.34 -21.73
C GLY A 163 -17.96 11.94 -21.49
N LEU A 164 -18.74 11.00 -20.97
CA LEU A 164 -18.28 9.66 -20.61
C LEU A 164 -17.69 8.92 -21.83
N GLU A 165 -18.46 8.79 -22.92
CA GLU A 165 -18.02 8.13 -24.15
C GLU A 165 -16.79 8.83 -24.77
N GLY A 166 -16.80 10.16 -24.82
CA GLY A 166 -15.71 10.95 -25.39
C GLY A 166 -14.40 10.79 -24.62
N ALA A 167 -14.46 10.78 -23.29
CA ALA A 167 -13.30 10.59 -22.43
C ALA A 167 -12.71 9.18 -22.61
N ILE A 168 -13.54 8.14 -22.57
CA ILE A 168 -13.10 6.75 -22.73
C ILE A 168 -12.46 6.55 -24.11
N SER A 169 -13.12 6.97 -25.19
CA SER A 169 -12.59 6.88 -26.56
C SER A 169 -11.27 7.64 -26.71
N HIS A 170 -11.17 8.85 -26.18
CA HIS A 170 -9.96 9.68 -26.23
C HIS A 170 -8.74 9.00 -25.61
N PHE A 171 -8.90 8.41 -24.41
CA PHE A 171 -7.79 7.72 -23.74
C PHE A 171 -7.51 6.34 -24.34
N ARG A 172 -8.53 5.61 -24.80
CA ARG A 172 -8.34 4.31 -25.45
C ARG A 172 -7.51 4.41 -26.74
N GLU A 173 -7.73 5.45 -27.55
CA GLU A 173 -6.93 5.69 -28.77
C GLU A 173 -5.45 6.01 -28.50
N ARG A 174 -5.12 6.50 -27.31
CA ARG A 174 -3.77 6.97 -26.94
C ARG A 174 -3.03 6.01 -26.03
N ALA A 175 -3.75 5.15 -25.32
CA ALA A 175 -3.18 4.17 -24.45
C ALA A 175 -2.44 3.08 -25.26
N SER A 176 -1.39 2.52 -24.67
CA SER A 176 -0.79 1.28 -25.19
C SER A 176 -1.80 0.13 -25.09
N PHE A 177 -1.73 -0.83 -25.99
CA PHE A 177 -2.55 -2.06 -25.92
C PHE A 177 -2.40 -2.83 -24.60
N ALA A 178 -1.29 -2.62 -23.87
CA ALA A 178 -1.02 -3.24 -22.57
C ALA A 178 -1.49 -2.39 -21.38
N THR A 179 -2.11 -1.23 -21.62
CA THR A 179 -2.53 -0.30 -20.56
C THR A 179 -4.03 -0.46 -20.30
N GLN A 180 -4.38 -0.78 -19.07
CA GLN A 180 -5.78 -0.83 -18.63
C GLN A 180 -6.35 0.58 -18.48
N LEU A 181 -7.65 0.71 -18.73
CA LEU A 181 -8.45 1.91 -18.60
C LEU A 181 -9.45 1.73 -17.46
N ASP A 182 -9.21 2.42 -16.36
CA ASP A 182 -10.06 2.48 -15.17
C ASP A 182 -10.91 3.76 -15.24
N VAL A 183 -12.24 3.61 -15.13
CA VAL A 183 -13.21 4.68 -15.34
C VAL A 183 -14.06 4.88 -14.09
N GLU A 184 -13.89 6.04 -13.45
CA GLU A 184 -14.64 6.45 -12.26
C GLU A 184 -16.04 6.92 -12.66
N VAL A 185 -17.08 6.35 -12.06
CA VAL A 185 -18.48 6.72 -12.23
C VAL A 185 -19.14 6.98 -10.88
N GLU A 186 -20.04 7.97 -10.83
CA GLU A 186 -20.77 8.39 -9.63
C GLU A 186 -22.23 7.93 -9.63
N SER A 187 -22.70 7.29 -10.70
CA SER A 187 -24.07 6.77 -10.82
C SER A 187 -24.11 5.31 -11.25
N VAL A 188 -25.05 4.56 -10.70
CA VAL A 188 -25.29 3.16 -11.05
C VAL A 188 -25.56 2.99 -12.56
N GLU A 189 -26.28 3.94 -13.17
CA GLU A 189 -26.68 3.92 -14.58
C GLU A 189 -25.49 4.14 -15.53
N ASP A 190 -24.42 4.80 -15.09
CA ASP A 190 -23.23 5.03 -15.90
C ASP A 190 -22.28 3.82 -15.90
N ALA A 191 -22.38 2.91 -14.93
CA ALA A 191 -21.50 1.75 -14.83
C ALA A 191 -21.57 0.83 -16.06
N PRO A 192 -22.74 0.32 -16.51
CA PRO A 192 -22.80 -0.49 -17.72
C PRO A 192 -22.41 0.30 -18.98
N ARG A 193 -22.69 1.60 -19.05
CA ARG A 193 -22.29 2.44 -20.18
C ARG A 193 -20.77 2.58 -20.28
N ALA A 194 -20.07 2.78 -19.14
CA ALA A 194 -18.62 2.82 -19.12
C ALA A 194 -18.00 1.50 -19.62
N ALA A 195 -18.56 0.36 -19.21
CA ALA A 195 -18.17 -0.96 -19.69
C ALA A 195 -18.37 -1.10 -21.21
N GLU A 196 -19.57 -0.76 -21.73
CA GLU A 196 -19.89 -0.80 -23.16
C GLU A 196 -19.01 0.13 -24.01
N TYR A 197 -18.59 1.27 -23.48
CA TYR A 197 -17.67 2.19 -24.15
C TYR A 197 -16.21 1.72 -24.09
N GLY A 198 -15.90 0.63 -23.38
CA GLY A 198 -14.61 -0.05 -23.38
C GLY A 198 -13.73 0.26 -22.18
N ALA A 199 -14.30 0.53 -21.01
CA ALA A 199 -13.57 0.49 -19.76
C ALA A 199 -13.09 -0.94 -19.46
N ASP A 200 -11.86 -1.11 -19.01
CA ASP A 200 -11.36 -2.40 -18.50
C ASP A 200 -11.76 -2.59 -17.04
N ILE A 201 -11.86 -1.49 -16.30
CA ILE A 201 -12.30 -1.43 -14.90
C ILE A 201 -13.31 -0.27 -14.79
N VAL A 202 -14.42 -0.51 -14.07
CA VAL A 202 -15.37 0.55 -13.70
C VAL A 202 -15.30 0.75 -12.19
N LEU A 203 -14.81 1.93 -11.79
CA LEU A 203 -14.71 2.32 -10.39
C LEU A 203 -16.01 3.01 -9.97
N LEU A 204 -16.69 2.40 -9.01
CA LEU A 204 -17.94 2.85 -8.39
C LEU A 204 -17.59 3.76 -7.21
N ASP A 205 -17.58 5.07 -7.43
CA ASP A 205 -17.08 6.02 -6.43
C ASP A 205 -18.16 6.43 -5.43
N ASN A 206 -17.90 6.21 -4.15
CA ASN A 206 -18.76 6.54 -3.02
C ASN A 206 -20.19 5.93 -3.06
N MET A 207 -20.39 4.81 -3.76
CA MET A 207 -21.67 4.08 -3.77
C MET A 207 -21.85 3.27 -2.49
N THR A 208 -23.10 3.16 -2.02
CA THR A 208 -23.45 2.24 -0.92
C THR A 208 -23.32 0.79 -1.37
N PRO A 209 -23.29 -0.21 -0.45
CA PRO A 209 -23.28 -1.62 -0.84
C PRO A 209 -24.44 -1.99 -1.76
N GLU A 210 -25.65 -1.49 -1.52
CA GLU A 210 -26.84 -1.76 -2.34
C GLU A 210 -26.72 -1.14 -3.76
N GLU A 211 -26.15 0.04 -3.89
CA GLU A 211 -25.86 0.67 -5.19
C GLU A 211 -24.73 -0.06 -5.91
N THR A 212 -23.70 -0.51 -5.18
CA THR A 212 -22.58 -1.31 -5.70
C THR A 212 -23.11 -2.64 -6.26
N GLU A 213 -23.92 -3.39 -5.51
CA GLU A 213 -24.53 -4.65 -5.96
C GLU A 213 -25.30 -4.46 -7.26
N ARG A 214 -26.15 -3.43 -7.31
CA ARG A 214 -26.92 -3.11 -8.52
C ARG A 214 -26.02 -2.74 -9.70
N ALA A 215 -24.96 -1.97 -9.49
CA ALA A 215 -24.00 -1.62 -10.55
C ALA A 215 -23.26 -2.86 -11.07
N VAL A 216 -22.82 -3.76 -10.17
CA VAL A 216 -22.19 -5.05 -10.50
C VAL A 216 -23.14 -5.89 -11.36
N GLU A 217 -24.42 -6.04 -10.99
CA GLU A 217 -25.40 -6.77 -11.77
C GLU A 217 -25.61 -6.17 -13.18
N LEU A 218 -25.65 -4.84 -13.29
CA LEU A 218 -25.82 -4.16 -14.59
C LEU A 218 -24.59 -4.34 -15.48
N VAL A 219 -23.36 -4.24 -14.93
CA VAL A 219 -22.12 -4.49 -15.68
C VAL A 219 -22.04 -5.95 -16.12
N ALA A 220 -22.39 -6.90 -15.24
CA ALA A 220 -22.43 -8.33 -15.59
C ALA A 220 -23.47 -8.66 -16.69
N GLY A 221 -24.48 -7.80 -16.87
CA GLY A 221 -25.47 -7.92 -17.95
C GLY A 221 -24.98 -7.43 -19.32
N THR A 222 -23.79 -6.83 -19.41
CA THR A 222 -23.18 -6.40 -20.68
C THR A 222 -22.38 -7.53 -21.33
N ASP A 223 -22.09 -7.41 -22.64
CA ASP A 223 -21.22 -8.36 -23.36
C ASP A 223 -19.72 -8.00 -23.24
N THR A 224 -19.28 -7.58 -22.01
CA THR A 224 -17.90 -7.15 -21.75
C THR A 224 -17.26 -7.98 -20.65
N GLU A 225 -15.92 -8.04 -20.61
CA GLU A 225 -15.13 -8.63 -19.51
C GLU A 225 -14.60 -7.55 -18.55
N THR A 226 -15.42 -6.55 -18.24
CA THR A 226 -15.05 -5.40 -17.42
C THR A 226 -15.08 -5.77 -15.94
N LEU A 227 -14.01 -5.43 -15.21
CA LEU A 227 -13.96 -5.57 -13.75
C LEU A 227 -14.68 -4.40 -13.08
N THR A 228 -15.25 -4.67 -11.92
CA THR A 228 -15.88 -3.67 -11.05
C THR A 228 -14.99 -3.36 -9.83
N GLU A 229 -14.87 -2.09 -9.49
CA GLU A 229 -14.09 -1.63 -8.34
C GLU A 229 -14.95 -0.73 -7.44
N ALA A 230 -15.08 -1.06 -6.16
CA ALA A 230 -15.69 -0.19 -5.17
C ALA A 230 -14.63 0.69 -4.50
N SER A 231 -14.92 2.00 -4.38
CA SER A 231 -14.04 2.96 -3.73
C SER A 231 -14.84 4.04 -2.98
N GLY A 232 -14.18 4.74 -2.07
CA GLY A 232 -14.79 5.84 -1.32
C GLY A 232 -15.22 5.47 0.09
N GLY A 233 -14.47 5.96 1.10
CA GLY A 233 -14.83 5.84 2.51
C GLY A 233 -14.89 4.43 3.12
N ILE A 234 -14.50 3.38 2.37
CA ILE A 234 -14.57 1.99 2.81
C ILE A 234 -13.53 1.75 3.94
N THR A 235 -13.98 1.12 5.02
CA THR A 235 -13.16 0.74 6.18
C THR A 235 -13.07 -0.78 6.30
N VAL A 236 -12.16 -1.30 7.13
CA VAL A 236 -12.06 -2.76 7.36
C VAL A 236 -13.38 -3.34 7.85
N GLU A 237 -14.11 -2.60 8.68
CA GLU A 237 -15.40 -3.01 9.24
C GLU A 237 -16.52 -3.10 8.18
N THR A 238 -16.44 -2.31 7.11
CA THR A 238 -17.45 -2.30 6.03
C THR A 238 -17.04 -3.16 4.82
N VAL A 239 -15.79 -3.63 4.75
CA VAL A 239 -15.34 -4.56 3.68
C VAL A 239 -16.29 -5.74 3.47
N PRO A 240 -16.80 -6.44 4.51
CA PRO A 240 -17.71 -7.58 4.30
C PRO A 240 -18.97 -7.22 3.52
N ASP A 241 -19.53 -6.03 3.77
CA ASP A 241 -20.77 -5.58 3.10
C ASP A 241 -20.53 -5.34 1.60
N TYR A 242 -19.35 -4.77 1.25
CA TYR A 242 -18.98 -4.57 -0.15
C TYR A 242 -18.55 -5.87 -0.83
N ALA A 243 -17.81 -6.75 -0.15
CA ALA A 243 -17.40 -8.04 -0.72
C ALA A 243 -18.61 -8.92 -1.07
N ALA A 244 -19.67 -8.85 -0.26
CA ALA A 244 -20.93 -9.59 -0.51
C ALA A 244 -21.68 -9.14 -1.78
N THR A 245 -21.39 -7.95 -2.32
CA THR A 245 -22.00 -7.43 -3.56
C THR A 245 -21.51 -8.14 -4.83
N GLY A 246 -20.42 -8.91 -4.73
CA GLY A 246 -19.76 -9.52 -5.87
C GLY A 246 -18.82 -8.58 -6.64
N VAL A 247 -18.48 -7.42 -6.09
CA VAL A 247 -17.50 -6.52 -6.68
C VAL A 247 -16.11 -7.18 -6.75
N ASP A 248 -15.38 -7.00 -7.86
CA ASP A 248 -14.10 -7.66 -8.08
C ASP A 248 -12.98 -7.06 -7.22
N ILE A 249 -13.02 -5.74 -6.99
CA ILE A 249 -11.96 -4.98 -6.32
C ILE A 249 -12.56 -4.02 -5.31
N ILE A 250 -11.95 -3.93 -4.13
CA ILE A 250 -12.20 -2.86 -3.16
C ILE A 250 -10.91 -2.07 -2.98
N SER A 251 -10.88 -0.82 -3.43
CA SER A 251 -9.71 0.04 -3.26
C SER A 251 -9.85 0.97 -2.07
N MET A 252 -8.85 0.93 -1.19
CA MET A 252 -8.87 1.62 0.10
C MET A 252 -7.66 2.56 0.26
N GLY A 253 -7.89 3.86 0.14
CA GLY A 253 -6.83 4.85 0.40
C GLY A 253 -6.35 4.85 1.85
N SER A 254 -7.23 4.47 2.78
CA SER A 254 -6.95 4.41 4.21
C SER A 254 -5.90 3.37 4.60
N LEU A 255 -5.58 2.40 3.73
CA LEU A 255 -4.49 1.43 3.94
C LEU A 255 -3.14 2.13 4.10
N THR A 256 -2.93 3.23 3.40
CA THR A 256 -1.66 3.94 3.39
C THR A 256 -1.70 5.28 4.16
N HIS A 257 -2.74 6.11 3.96
CA HIS A 257 -2.78 7.43 4.58
C HIS A 257 -3.27 7.43 6.05
N SER A 258 -3.83 6.32 6.56
CA SER A 258 -4.41 6.24 7.91
C SER A 258 -4.17 4.88 8.58
N ALA A 259 -3.11 4.16 8.20
CA ALA A 259 -2.69 2.98 8.94
C ALA A 259 -2.01 3.42 10.27
N PRO A 260 -2.35 2.80 11.39
CA PRO A 260 -1.56 2.98 12.62
C PRO A 260 -0.15 2.42 12.42
N THR A 261 0.85 3.01 13.04
CA THR A 261 2.21 2.47 13.06
C THR A 261 2.27 1.27 13.99
N LEU A 262 2.85 0.14 13.55
CA LEU A 262 3.08 -1.00 14.42
C LEU A 262 4.17 -0.68 15.45
N ASP A 263 3.91 -0.95 16.74
CA ASP A 263 4.86 -0.62 17.81
C ASP A 263 6.02 -1.61 17.85
N LEU A 264 7.21 -1.11 17.58
CA LEU A 264 8.47 -1.83 17.60
C LEU A 264 9.45 -1.14 18.53
N SER A 265 10.33 -1.90 19.15
CA SER A 265 11.44 -1.37 19.96
C SER A 265 12.78 -1.88 19.48
N PHE A 266 13.79 -1.00 19.57
CA PHE A 266 15.16 -1.40 19.34
C PHE A 266 15.88 -1.57 20.68
N ARG A 267 16.73 -2.58 20.78
CA ARG A 267 17.49 -2.89 22.01
C ARG A 267 18.90 -3.25 21.66
N THR A 268 19.87 -2.70 22.39
CA THR A 268 21.30 -3.05 22.31
C THR A 268 21.72 -3.87 23.52
N GLY A 269 22.77 -4.69 23.38
CA GLY A 269 23.34 -5.52 24.45
C GLY A 269 22.86 -6.96 24.45
#